data_024b444311460035fa2cdbd4f07ced79
#
_entry.id   024b444311460035fa2cdbd4f07ced79
#
_cell.length_a   1.000
_cell.length_b   1.000
_cell.length_c   1.000
_cell.angle_alpha   90.00
_cell.angle_beta   90.00
_cell.angle_gamma   90.00
#
_symmetry.space_group_name_H-M   'P 1'
#
loop_
_entity.id
_entity.type
_entity.pdbx_description
1 polymer ?
#
loop_
_entity_poly.entity_id
_entity_poly.type
_entity_poly.pdbx_seq_one_letter_code
_entity_poly.pdbx_strand_id
1 'polypeptide(L)'
;MGEQWFTAIEATADRPAQLDTSTANPARVYDYWLGGKDNFAADRKAAHDAIAANPGILVEVRANRGFLGRAVRLLTAEAGIRQFLDIGAGLPSGDNTHEVAQRIDPDSRVVYVDNDPMVAAHARALLTSSTGGETSCLDADLLDVGELLDQARQKLDFGQPIAVMLLMLLHMIPDGAQPHELVGRIMAAVPSGSYLVISHPASDIRAQSMADMAERLTRLGPPMTPRSHAEVSRFFDGLDLVEPGVVALPNWRPDSADVPAEYATGWCGVGRKP
;
A
#
# COMPACT_ATOMS: atom_id res chain seq x y z
N MET A 1 28.61 -43.86 14.70
CA MET A 1 27.55 -43.02 15.26
C MET A 1 27.66 -41.64 14.59
N GLY A 2 26.92 -41.43 13.55
CA GLY A 2 26.93 -40.19 12.76
C GLY A 2 26.12 -40.36 11.52
N GLU A 3 24.79 -40.32 11.61
CA GLU A 3 23.85 -40.26 10.47
C GLU A 3 22.41 -40.15 10.97
N GLN A 4 22.08 -39.11 11.72
CA GLN A 4 20.70 -38.84 12.12
C GLN A 4 20.39 -37.32 12.23
N TRP A 5 21.08 -36.49 11.47
CA TRP A 5 20.87 -35.03 11.50
C TRP A 5 20.02 -34.48 10.34
N PHE A 6 19.76 -35.28 9.30
CA PHE A 6 19.15 -34.78 8.07
C PHE A 6 17.70 -35.21 7.83
N THR A 7 17.04 -35.90 8.77
CA THR A 7 15.68 -36.42 8.58
C THR A 7 14.57 -35.60 9.26
N ALA A 8 14.86 -34.42 9.81
CA ALA A 8 13.87 -33.58 10.50
C ALA A 8 13.50 -32.26 9.77
N ILE A 9 13.89 -32.07 8.51
CA ILE A 9 13.57 -30.86 7.72
C ILE A 9 12.59 -31.16 6.56
N GLU A 10 12.08 -32.38 6.45
CA GLU A 10 11.23 -32.80 5.33
C GLU A 10 9.72 -32.80 5.60
N ALA A 11 9.21 -32.03 6.54
CA ALA A 11 7.76 -31.98 6.74
C ALA A 11 7.32 -30.54 7.04
N THR A 12 7.17 -29.74 6.03
CA THR A 12 6.27 -28.61 5.70
C THR A 12 6.95 -27.63 4.75
N ALA A 13 7.57 -28.12 3.71
CA ALA A 13 7.86 -27.28 2.55
C ALA A 13 6.54 -27.17 1.77
N ASP A 14 5.74 -26.17 2.11
CA ASP A 14 4.76 -25.62 1.18
C ASP A 14 5.49 -25.45 -0.17
N ARG A 15 4.96 -26.06 -1.23
CA ARG A 15 5.53 -25.86 -2.57
C ARG A 15 5.55 -24.36 -2.79
N PRO A 16 6.70 -23.74 -3.09
CA PRO A 16 6.73 -22.31 -3.38
C PRO A 16 5.71 -22.07 -4.50
N ALA A 17 4.77 -21.18 -4.27
CA ALA A 17 3.81 -20.78 -5.27
C ALA A 17 4.59 -20.47 -6.54
N GLN A 18 4.21 -21.11 -7.65
CA GLN A 18 4.98 -20.99 -8.90
C GLN A 18 4.83 -19.58 -9.40
N LEU A 19 5.90 -18.79 -9.26
CA LEU A 19 5.90 -17.38 -9.61
C LEU A 19 5.70 -17.24 -11.14
N ASP A 20 4.56 -16.66 -11.55
CA ASP A 20 4.34 -16.31 -12.95
C ASP A 20 5.13 -15.05 -13.31
N THR A 21 6.20 -15.21 -14.09
CA THR A 21 7.03 -14.13 -14.60
C THR A 21 6.66 -13.70 -16.02
N SER A 22 5.68 -14.37 -16.64
CA SER A 22 5.23 -14.11 -18.00
C SER A 22 4.16 -13.04 -18.09
N THR A 23 3.43 -12.80 -16.98
CA THR A 23 2.38 -11.80 -16.83
C THR A 23 2.86 -10.66 -15.93
N ALA A 24 2.54 -9.42 -16.32
CA ALA A 24 2.90 -8.26 -15.52
C ALA A 24 2.12 -8.25 -14.20
N ASN A 25 2.84 -7.97 -13.10
CA ASN A 25 2.25 -7.83 -11.76
C ASN A 25 2.38 -6.37 -11.30
N PRO A 26 1.32 -5.77 -10.70
CA PRO A 26 1.32 -4.38 -10.29
C PRO A 26 2.44 -4.02 -9.30
N ALA A 27 2.72 -4.86 -8.31
CA ALA A 27 3.77 -4.61 -7.33
C ALA A 27 5.16 -4.57 -8.00
N ARG A 28 5.41 -5.47 -8.96
CA ARG A 28 6.68 -5.51 -9.72
C ARG A 28 6.80 -4.36 -10.72
N VAL A 29 5.70 -3.92 -11.32
CA VAL A 29 5.65 -2.72 -12.17
C VAL A 29 5.98 -1.48 -11.34
N TYR A 30 5.39 -1.37 -10.15
CA TYR A 30 5.63 -0.27 -9.22
C TYR A 30 7.10 -0.26 -8.74
N ASP A 31 7.66 -1.44 -8.40
CA ASP A 31 9.08 -1.61 -8.08
C ASP A 31 9.98 -1.05 -9.19
N TYR A 32 9.69 -1.39 -10.45
CA TYR A 32 10.45 -0.87 -11.58
C TYR A 32 10.40 0.65 -11.68
N TRP A 33 9.23 1.29 -11.48
CA TRP A 33 9.10 2.74 -11.51
C TRP A 33 9.89 3.44 -10.40
N LEU A 34 10.08 2.77 -9.27
CA LEU A 34 10.95 3.25 -8.19
C LEU A 34 12.44 2.98 -8.41
N GLY A 35 12.81 2.27 -9.48
CA GLY A 35 14.19 1.91 -9.79
C GLY A 35 14.68 0.64 -9.09
N GLY A 36 13.75 -0.17 -8.56
CA GLY A 36 14.00 -1.48 -7.97
C GLY A 36 14.44 -2.52 -9.01
N LYS A 37 14.79 -3.71 -8.55
CA LYS A 37 15.34 -4.80 -9.35
C LYS A 37 14.50 -6.08 -9.31
N ASP A 38 13.45 -6.10 -8.50
CA ASP A 38 12.60 -7.25 -8.28
C ASP A 38 11.43 -7.30 -9.28
N ASN A 39 11.79 -7.20 -10.57
CA ASN A 39 10.86 -7.14 -11.70
C ASN A 39 11.38 -7.94 -12.90
N PHE A 40 10.47 -8.46 -13.71
CA PHE A 40 10.74 -9.29 -14.87
C PHE A 40 10.47 -8.56 -16.19
N ALA A 41 10.72 -9.21 -17.32
CA ALA A 41 10.58 -8.61 -18.64
C ALA A 41 9.13 -8.15 -18.92
N ALA A 42 8.13 -8.90 -18.48
CA ALA A 42 6.71 -8.54 -18.64
C ALA A 42 6.38 -7.27 -17.85
N ASP A 43 6.88 -7.15 -16.61
CA ASP A 43 6.67 -6.00 -15.74
C ASP A 43 7.30 -4.73 -16.33
N ARG A 44 8.56 -4.84 -16.80
CA ARG A 44 9.27 -3.72 -17.45
C ARG A 44 8.58 -3.26 -18.72
N LYS A 45 8.04 -4.20 -19.51
CA LYS A 45 7.26 -3.85 -20.70
C LYS A 45 6.02 -3.05 -20.33
N ALA A 46 5.24 -3.52 -19.36
CA ALA A 46 4.06 -2.82 -18.87
C ALA A 46 4.40 -1.43 -18.30
N ALA A 47 5.50 -1.36 -17.56
CA ALA A 47 6.01 -0.10 -16.99
C ALA A 47 6.37 0.91 -18.09
N HIS A 48 7.04 0.49 -19.15
CA HIS A 48 7.38 1.35 -20.29
C HIS A 48 6.13 1.81 -21.07
N ASP A 49 5.17 0.90 -21.28
CA ASP A 49 3.92 1.23 -21.96
C ASP A 49 3.12 2.28 -21.17
N ALA A 50 3.12 2.19 -19.83
CA ALA A 50 2.51 3.17 -18.95
C ALA A 50 3.24 4.52 -18.96
N ILE A 51 4.57 4.53 -18.91
CA ILE A 51 5.39 5.76 -19.01
C ILE A 51 5.13 6.46 -20.34
N ALA A 52 5.01 5.72 -21.44
CA ALA A 52 4.71 6.30 -22.75
C ALA A 52 3.33 6.95 -22.82
N ALA A 53 2.35 6.46 -22.04
CA ALA A 53 1.01 7.05 -21.95
C ALA A 53 0.97 8.24 -20.96
N ASN A 54 1.65 8.09 -19.83
CA ASN A 54 1.71 9.09 -18.77
C ASN A 54 3.15 9.24 -18.24
N PRO A 55 3.97 10.12 -18.83
CA PRO A 55 5.35 10.36 -18.35
C PRO A 55 5.43 10.86 -16.90
N GLY A 56 4.33 11.42 -16.37
CA GLY A 56 4.23 11.88 -14.98
C GLY A 56 4.24 10.75 -13.93
N ILE A 57 4.05 9.49 -14.33
CA ILE A 57 3.95 8.36 -13.39
C ILE A 57 5.20 8.23 -12.50
N LEU A 58 6.39 8.50 -13.02
CA LEU A 58 7.62 8.43 -12.23
C LEU A 58 7.71 9.51 -11.14
N VAL A 59 7.05 10.65 -11.36
CA VAL A 59 6.92 11.71 -10.34
C VAL A 59 5.87 11.30 -9.32
N GLU A 60 4.76 10.73 -9.79
CA GLU A 60 3.65 10.27 -8.94
C GLU A 60 4.09 9.22 -7.93
N VAL A 61 4.80 8.17 -8.38
CA VAL A 61 5.22 7.09 -7.46
C VAL A 61 6.17 7.61 -6.37
N ARG A 62 7.04 8.58 -6.70
CA ARG A 62 7.90 9.24 -5.71
C ARG A 62 7.09 10.14 -4.77
N ALA A 63 6.13 10.89 -5.30
CA ALA A 63 5.23 11.70 -4.49
C ALA A 63 4.39 10.85 -3.53
N ASN A 64 3.96 9.66 -3.98
CA ASN A 64 3.28 8.69 -3.13
C ASN A 64 4.17 8.17 -2.00
N ARG A 65 5.43 7.84 -2.27
CA ARG A 65 6.39 7.47 -1.22
C ARG A 65 6.62 8.60 -0.22
N GLY A 66 6.75 9.84 -0.73
CA GLY A 66 6.82 11.04 0.12
C GLY A 66 5.58 11.22 1.00
N PHE A 67 4.37 11.02 0.44
CA PHE A 67 3.12 11.06 1.19
C PHE A 67 3.06 9.99 2.29
N LEU A 68 3.43 8.74 1.99
CA LEU A 68 3.55 7.67 2.99
C LEU A 68 4.41 8.14 4.17
N GLY A 69 5.62 8.63 3.90
CA GLY A 69 6.54 9.09 4.93
C GLY A 69 5.96 10.22 5.79
N ARG A 70 5.31 11.21 5.17
CA ARG A 70 4.67 12.33 5.90
C ARG A 70 3.48 11.87 6.74
N ALA A 71 2.62 11.02 6.19
CA ALA A 71 1.45 10.47 6.91
C ALA A 71 1.89 9.64 8.12
N VAL A 72 2.84 8.70 7.94
CA VAL A 72 3.34 7.87 9.04
C VAL A 72 4.03 8.73 10.11
N ARG A 73 4.83 9.73 9.73
CA ARG A 73 5.45 10.66 10.70
C ARG A 73 4.41 11.39 11.53
N LEU A 74 3.39 11.96 10.88
CA LEU A 74 2.30 12.65 11.58
C LEU A 74 1.59 11.70 12.55
N LEU A 75 1.21 10.53 12.07
CA LEU A 75 0.45 9.57 12.86
C LEU A 75 1.24 9.07 14.06
N THR A 76 2.54 8.81 13.89
CA THR A 76 3.40 8.32 14.98
C THR A 76 3.75 9.45 15.95
N ALA A 77 4.23 10.59 15.45
CA ALA A 77 4.79 11.65 16.28
C ALA A 77 3.71 12.56 16.92
N GLU A 78 2.64 12.88 16.17
CA GLU A 78 1.64 13.86 16.61
C GLU A 78 0.36 13.18 17.12
N ALA A 79 -0.12 12.14 16.42
CA ALA A 79 -1.37 11.46 16.79
C ALA A 79 -1.16 10.30 17.79
N GLY A 80 0.09 9.90 18.06
CA GLY A 80 0.39 8.84 19.03
C GLY A 80 0.02 7.43 18.56
N ILE A 81 -0.15 7.22 17.26
CA ILE A 81 -0.43 5.89 16.71
C ILE A 81 0.81 5.01 16.80
N ARG A 82 0.59 3.77 17.24
CA ARG A 82 1.63 2.75 17.44
C ARG A 82 1.36 1.47 16.65
N GLN A 83 0.23 1.40 15.95
CA GLN A 83 -0.18 0.23 15.19
C GLN A 83 -0.59 0.64 13.78
N PHE A 84 -0.04 -0.05 12.79
CA PHE A 84 -0.27 0.20 11.37
C PHE A 84 -0.71 -1.10 10.69
N LEU A 85 -1.80 -1.03 9.94
CA LEU A 85 -2.28 -2.09 9.04
C LEU A 85 -2.13 -1.57 7.61
N ASP A 86 -1.07 -1.98 6.94
CA ASP A 86 -0.69 -1.52 5.60
C ASP A 86 -1.11 -2.56 4.57
N ILE A 87 -2.22 -2.27 3.88
CA ILE A 87 -2.90 -3.20 2.98
C ILE A 87 -2.52 -2.88 1.54
N GLY A 88 -2.08 -3.89 0.80
CA GLY A 88 -1.49 -3.74 -0.53
C GLY A 88 -0.07 -3.19 -0.43
N ALA A 89 0.72 -3.79 0.43
CA ALA A 89 2.06 -3.30 0.78
C ALA A 89 3.02 -3.25 -0.41
N GLY A 90 2.86 -4.15 -1.38
CA GLY A 90 3.76 -4.29 -2.51
C GLY A 90 5.16 -4.74 -2.11
N LEU A 91 6.09 -4.70 -3.07
CA LEU A 91 7.49 -5.04 -2.80
C LEU A 91 8.17 -3.99 -1.92
N PRO A 92 8.96 -4.41 -0.93
CA PRO A 92 9.67 -3.48 -0.05
C PRO A 92 10.58 -2.54 -0.84
N SER A 93 10.52 -1.27 -0.50
CA SER A 93 11.39 -0.21 -1.03
C SER A 93 11.97 0.59 0.15
N GLY A 94 12.81 1.58 -0.08
CA GLY A 94 13.31 2.42 1.01
C GLY A 94 12.18 3.23 1.68
N ASP A 95 12.33 3.52 2.97
CA ASP A 95 11.36 4.23 3.81
C ASP A 95 9.96 3.56 3.83
N ASN A 96 9.94 2.26 4.14
CA ASN A 96 8.71 1.52 4.36
C ASN A 96 8.00 1.98 5.63
N THR A 97 6.72 1.68 5.78
CA THR A 97 5.89 2.10 6.92
C THR A 97 6.56 1.78 8.26
N HIS A 98 7.10 0.56 8.44
CA HIS A 98 7.79 0.18 9.69
C HIS A 98 9.08 0.98 9.90
N GLU A 99 9.87 1.23 8.86
CA GLU A 99 11.13 1.98 8.99
C GLU A 99 10.87 3.43 9.44
N VAL A 100 9.82 4.06 8.89
CA VAL A 100 9.44 5.42 9.27
C VAL A 100 8.87 5.46 10.68
N ALA A 101 7.93 4.56 11.01
CA ALA A 101 7.28 4.52 12.32
C ALA A 101 8.28 4.18 13.43
N GLN A 102 9.09 3.11 13.28
CA GLN A 102 10.03 2.64 14.29
C GLN A 102 11.26 3.54 14.47
N ARG A 103 11.55 4.40 13.50
CA ARG A 103 12.55 5.46 13.65
C ARG A 103 12.10 6.53 14.66
N ILE A 104 10.78 6.73 14.80
CA ILE A 104 10.17 7.71 15.71
C ILE A 104 9.83 7.04 17.05
N ASP A 105 9.17 5.90 16.98
CA ASP A 105 8.84 5.08 18.14
C ASP A 105 9.19 3.61 17.85
N PRO A 106 10.29 3.11 18.45
CA PRO A 106 10.79 1.75 18.20
C PRO A 106 9.78 0.63 18.51
N ASP A 107 8.79 0.89 19.36
CA ASP A 107 7.78 -0.10 19.74
C ASP A 107 6.59 -0.15 18.78
N SER A 108 6.60 0.66 17.72
CA SER A 108 5.55 0.65 16.69
C SER A 108 5.43 -0.72 16.04
N ARG A 109 4.18 -1.19 15.89
CA ARG A 109 3.84 -2.47 15.22
C ARG A 109 3.29 -2.21 13.82
N VAL A 110 3.79 -2.95 12.86
CA VAL A 110 3.32 -2.82 11.46
C VAL A 110 2.97 -4.19 10.90
N VAL A 111 1.77 -4.32 10.44
CA VAL A 111 1.28 -5.51 9.74
C VAL A 111 1.07 -5.13 8.29
N TYR A 112 1.85 -5.74 7.43
CA TYR A 112 1.70 -5.68 5.98
C TYR A 112 0.74 -6.76 5.51
N VAL A 113 -0.12 -6.42 4.56
CA VAL A 113 -1.05 -7.36 3.93
C VAL A 113 -0.87 -7.27 2.43
N ASP A 114 -0.65 -8.40 1.78
CA ASP A 114 -0.57 -8.49 0.32
C ASP A 114 -0.97 -9.90 -0.11
N ASN A 115 -1.58 -10.04 -1.29
CA ASN A 115 -1.94 -11.33 -1.85
C ASN A 115 -0.93 -11.86 -2.89
N ASP A 116 0.18 -11.14 -3.12
CA ASP A 116 1.25 -11.60 -4.00
C ASP A 116 2.24 -12.48 -3.21
N PRO A 117 2.42 -13.76 -3.62
CA PRO A 117 3.38 -14.66 -2.96
C PRO A 117 4.83 -14.13 -2.96
N MET A 118 5.20 -13.32 -3.95
CA MET A 118 6.52 -12.70 -4.03
C MET A 118 6.68 -11.62 -2.96
N VAL A 119 5.65 -10.80 -2.74
CA VAL A 119 5.64 -9.81 -1.66
C VAL A 119 5.79 -10.50 -0.31
N ALA A 120 5.03 -11.59 -0.07
CA ALA A 120 5.13 -12.38 1.15
C ALA A 120 6.53 -13.00 1.35
N ALA A 121 7.18 -13.48 0.28
CA ALA A 121 8.53 -14.02 0.33
C ALA A 121 9.58 -12.95 0.65
N HIS A 122 9.50 -11.79 0.01
CA HIS A 122 10.40 -10.65 0.28
C HIS A 122 10.20 -10.11 1.70
N ALA A 123 8.95 -9.96 2.12
CA ALA A 123 8.65 -9.53 3.49
C ALA A 123 9.26 -10.48 4.54
N ARG A 124 9.13 -11.79 4.38
CA ARG A 124 9.75 -12.78 5.29
C ARG A 124 11.28 -12.68 5.32
N ALA A 125 11.91 -12.37 4.19
CA ALA A 125 13.37 -12.26 4.09
C ALA A 125 13.92 -10.94 4.70
N LEU A 126 13.18 -9.85 4.57
CA LEU A 126 13.63 -8.50 4.94
C LEU A 126 13.13 -8.04 6.31
N LEU A 127 12.04 -8.62 6.80
CA LEU A 127 11.44 -8.27 8.10
C LEU A 127 12.15 -8.96 9.27
N THR A 128 13.43 -9.26 9.15
CA THR A 128 14.28 -9.59 10.32
C THR A 128 14.40 -8.32 11.15
N SER A 129 13.51 -8.22 12.09
CA SER A 129 13.22 -7.10 12.97
C SER A 129 14.43 -6.32 13.48
N SER A 130 14.33 -5.00 13.42
CA SER A 130 14.98 -4.12 14.37
C SER A 130 14.51 -4.47 15.80
N THR A 131 15.38 -4.38 16.78
CA THR A 131 15.13 -4.66 18.20
C THR A 131 14.09 -3.69 18.76
N GLY A 132 12.84 -4.12 18.92
CA GLY A 132 11.79 -3.33 19.58
C GLY A 132 10.41 -3.54 18.99
N GLY A 133 10.17 -3.08 17.76
CA GLY A 133 8.87 -3.18 17.11
C GLY A 133 8.61 -4.53 16.45
N GLU A 134 7.35 -4.95 16.38
CA GLU A 134 6.95 -6.15 15.64
C GLU A 134 6.55 -5.76 14.21
N THR A 135 7.19 -6.37 13.23
CA THR A 135 6.80 -6.25 11.82
C THR A 135 6.41 -7.62 11.31
N SER A 136 5.23 -7.75 10.73
CA SER A 136 4.75 -9.01 10.18
C SER A 136 4.07 -8.81 8.83
N CYS A 137 3.98 -9.89 8.04
CA CYS A 137 3.31 -9.89 6.75
C CYS A 137 2.25 -10.98 6.76
N LEU A 138 1.06 -10.64 6.29
CA LEU A 138 -0.08 -11.53 6.11
C LEU A 138 -0.31 -11.74 4.62
N ASP A 139 -0.57 -13.00 4.26
CA ASP A 139 -1.05 -13.38 2.93
C ASP A 139 -2.59 -13.35 2.98
N ALA A 140 -3.18 -12.25 2.52
CA ALA A 140 -4.62 -12.06 2.52
C ALA A 140 -5.07 -11.09 1.41
N ASP A 141 -6.31 -11.28 0.94
CA ASP A 141 -6.91 -10.45 -0.08
C ASP A 141 -7.85 -9.40 0.54
N LEU A 142 -7.75 -8.16 0.09
CA LEU A 142 -8.67 -7.09 0.46
C LEU A 142 -10.14 -7.42 0.13
N LEU A 143 -10.39 -8.26 -0.87
CA LEU A 143 -11.74 -8.71 -1.22
C LEU A 143 -12.35 -9.63 -0.15
N ASP A 144 -11.53 -10.32 0.64
CA ASP A 144 -11.98 -11.05 1.83
C ASP A 144 -11.64 -10.30 3.13
N VAL A 145 -12.36 -9.20 3.36
CA VAL A 145 -12.19 -8.36 4.57
C VAL A 145 -12.34 -9.18 5.86
N GLY A 146 -13.16 -10.22 5.87
CA GLY A 146 -13.38 -11.06 7.05
C GLY A 146 -12.11 -11.78 7.46
N GLU A 147 -11.52 -12.54 6.53
CA GLU A 147 -10.29 -13.28 6.76
C GLU A 147 -9.11 -12.33 7.07
N LEU A 148 -8.98 -11.24 6.31
CA LEU A 148 -7.95 -10.22 6.53
C LEU A 148 -7.99 -9.70 7.97
N LEU A 149 -9.16 -9.30 8.46
CA LEU A 149 -9.32 -8.78 9.81
C LEU A 149 -9.07 -9.84 10.88
N ASP A 150 -9.48 -11.09 10.66
CA ASP A 150 -9.25 -12.18 11.61
C ASP A 150 -7.75 -12.51 11.73
N GLN A 151 -7.00 -12.48 10.66
CA GLN A 151 -5.55 -12.60 10.68
C GLN A 151 -4.88 -11.38 11.34
N ALA A 152 -5.33 -10.16 11.02
CA ALA A 152 -4.77 -8.93 11.58
C ALA A 152 -4.95 -8.85 13.11
N ARG A 153 -6.08 -9.32 13.66
CA ARG A 153 -6.33 -9.39 15.11
C ARG A 153 -5.36 -10.28 15.87
N GLN A 154 -4.69 -11.20 15.20
CA GLN A 154 -3.65 -12.03 15.84
C GLN A 154 -2.33 -11.27 16.04
N LYS A 155 -2.18 -10.11 15.39
CA LYS A 155 -0.95 -9.31 15.36
C LYS A 155 -1.11 -7.91 15.95
N LEU A 156 -2.29 -7.32 15.84
CA LEU A 156 -2.62 -5.99 16.32
C LEU A 156 -3.69 -6.05 17.41
N ASP A 157 -3.60 -5.13 18.34
CA ASP A 157 -4.61 -4.93 19.39
C ASP A 157 -5.71 -4.01 18.87
N PHE A 158 -6.85 -4.58 18.48
CA PHE A 158 -8.03 -3.84 18.02
C PHE A 158 -8.78 -3.11 19.16
N GLY A 159 -8.31 -3.17 20.37
CA GLY A 159 -8.74 -2.29 21.47
C GLY A 159 -8.02 -0.95 21.49
N GLN A 160 -6.97 -0.78 20.68
CA GLN A 160 -6.18 0.44 20.57
C GLN A 160 -6.26 1.02 19.15
N PRO A 161 -6.11 2.35 18.95
CA PRO A 161 -6.13 2.98 17.64
C PRO A 161 -5.12 2.37 16.65
N ILE A 162 -5.59 2.18 15.42
CA ILE A 162 -4.82 1.62 14.30
C ILE A 162 -4.85 2.59 13.13
N ALA A 163 -3.72 2.80 12.46
CA ALA A 163 -3.69 3.44 11.15
C ALA A 163 -3.87 2.38 10.06
N VAL A 164 -4.98 2.46 9.34
CA VAL A 164 -5.26 1.64 8.15
C VAL A 164 -4.74 2.38 6.92
N MET A 165 -3.82 1.77 6.19
CA MET A 165 -3.17 2.37 5.03
C MET A 165 -3.56 1.62 3.75
N LEU A 166 -4.06 2.35 2.77
CA LEU A 166 -4.51 1.85 1.47
C LEU A 166 -3.88 2.74 0.37
N LEU A 167 -2.57 2.57 0.18
CA LEU A 167 -1.78 3.43 -0.69
C LEU A 167 -1.63 2.84 -2.09
N MET A 168 -2.13 3.55 -3.10
CA MET A 168 -2.12 3.08 -4.50
C MET A 168 -2.65 1.63 -4.64
N LEU A 169 -3.72 1.30 -3.93
CA LEU A 169 -4.34 -0.03 -3.95
C LEU A 169 -5.75 -0.01 -4.54
N LEU A 170 -6.62 0.90 -4.06
CA LEU A 170 -8.05 0.85 -4.34
C LEU A 170 -8.42 1.03 -5.83
N HIS A 171 -7.51 1.53 -6.65
CA HIS A 171 -7.70 1.61 -8.10
C HIS A 171 -7.67 0.24 -8.79
N MET A 172 -7.15 -0.79 -8.14
CA MET A 172 -7.20 -2.18 -8.63
C MET A 172 -8.52 -2.88 -8.29
N ILE A 173 -9.35 -2.24 -7.47
CA ILE A 173 -10.66 -2.76 -7.08
C ILE A 173 -11.73 -2.06 -7.94
N PRO A 174 -12.37 -2.78 -8.88
CA PRO A 174 -13.41 -2.20 -9.72
C PRO A 174 -14.66 -1.86 -8.90
N ASP A 175 -15.46 -0.91 -9.38
CA ASP A 175 -16.65 -0.44 -8.65
C ASP A 175 -17.67 -1.55 -8.36
N GLY A 176 -17.75 -2.57 -9.24
CA GLY A 176 -18.58 -3.75 -9.01
C GLY A 176 -18.22 -4.56 -7.76
N ALA A 177 -16.98 -4.45 -7.27
CA ALA A 177 -16.54 -5.04 -6.01
C ALA A 177 -16.76 -4.12 -4.80
N GLN A 178 -17.46 -3.00 -4.98
CA GLN A 178 -17.90 -2.08 -3.92
C GLN A 178 -16.77 -1.61 -2.97
N PRO A 179 -15.70 -0.98 -3.49
CA PRO A 179 -14.53 -0.61 -2.71
C PRO A 179 -14.85 0.29 -1.50
N HIS A 180 -15.87 1.14 -1.57
CA HIS A 180 -16.31 1.96 -0.44
C HIS A 180 -16.86 1.10 0.72
N GLU A 181 -17.58 0.03 0.41
CA GLU A 181 -18.09 -0.90 1.43
C GLU A 181 -16.94 -1.70 2.07
N LEU A 182 -15.95 -2.14 1.27
CA LEU A 182 -14.76 -2.81 1.80
C LEU A 182 -14.04 -1.93 2.81
N VAL A 183 -13.76 -0.67 2.45
CA VAL A 183 -13.12 0.31 3.35
C VAL A 183 -13.99 0.57 4.58
N GLY A 184 -15.30 0.74 4.39
CA GLY A 184 -16.24 0.94 5.50
C GLY A 184 -16.24 -0.23 6.50
N ARG A 185 -16.17 -1.47 6.02
CA ARG A 185 -16.07 -2.68 6.86
C ARG A 185 -14.77 -2.71 7.66
N ILE A 186 -13.64 -2.34 7.05
CA ILE A 186 -12.34 -2.27 7.75
C ILE A 186 -12.40 -1.19 8.82
N MET A 187 -12.88 0.01 8.48
CA MET A 187 -12.97 1.11 9.43
C MET A 187 -13.99 0.85 10.54
N ALA A 188 -15.03 0.08 10.28
CA ALA A 188 -15.97 -0.35 11.33
C ALA A 188 -15.31 -1.24 12.39
N ALA A 189 -14.32 -2.05 12.00
CA ALA A 189 -13.64 -3.00 12.88
C ALA A 189 -12.61 -2.38 13.82
N VAL A 190 -12.05 -1.22 13.48
CA VAL A 190 -11.06 -0.52 14.32
C VAL A 190 -11.74 0.48 15.27
N PRO A 191 -11.16 0.80 16.45
CA PRO A 191 -11.80 1.68 17.43
C PRO A 191 -11.76 3.16 17.02
N SER A 192 -12.54 4.01 17.75
CA SER A 192 -12.41 5.47 17.69
C SER A 192 -10.97 5.91 17.93
N GLY A 193 -10.55 6.98 17.26
CA GLY A 193 -9.16 7.45 17.27
C GLY A 193 -8.26 6.74 16.26
N SER A 194 -8.75 5.72 15.54
CA SER A 194 -8.06 5.12 14.41
C SER A 194 -8.05 6.04 13.19
N TYR A 195 -7.15 5.78 12.25
CA TYR A 195 -6.99 6.60 11.05
C TYR A 195 -7.08 5.77 9.78
N LEU A 196 -7.60 6.40 8.73
CA LEU A 196 -7.58 5.92 7.36
C LEU A 196 -6.63 6.78 6.54
N VAL A 197 -5.70 6.16 5.82
CA VAL A 197 -4.75 6.82 4.92
C VAL A 197 -4.94 6.26 3.53
N ILE A 198 -5.29 7.11 2.56
CA ILE A 198 -5.50 6.69 1.18
C ILE A 198 -4.65 7.54 0.24
N SER A 199 -4.07 6.88 -0.77
CA SER A 199 -3.64 7.50 -2.01
C SER A 199 -4.21 6.77 -3.22
N HIS A 200 -4.56 7.52 -4.28
CA HIS A 200 -5.33 7.00 -5.40
C HIS A 200 -5.01 7.74 -6.69
N PRO A 201 -4.82 7.05 -7.85
CA PRO A 201 -4.70 7.70 -9.14
C PRO A 201 -5.95 8.52 -9.49
N ALA A 202 -5.74 9.75 -9.98
CA ALA A 202 -6.82 10.70 -10.24
C ALA A 202 -7.36 10.56 -11.66
N SER A 203 -8.68 10.42 -11.83
CA SER A 203 -9.33 10.42 -13.16
C SER A 203 -9.54 11.84 -13.71
N ASP A 204 -9.50 12.85 -12.86
CA ASP A 204 -9.78 14.26 -13.17
C ASP A 204 -8.52 15.16 -13.20
N ILE A 205 -7.36 14.59 -12.94
CA ILE A 205 -6.06 15.25 -13.17
C ILE A 205 -5.43 14.63 -14.41
N ARG A 206 -5.12 15.45 -15.45
CA ARG A 206 -4.59 14.96 -16.73
C ARG A 206 -5.42 13.80 -17.30
N ALA A 207 -6.75 13.97 -17.31
CA ALA A 207 -7.75 12.94 -17.55
C ALA A 207 -7.44 12.06 -18.78
N GLN A 208 -7.01 12.65 -19.91
CA GLN A 208 -6.71 11.87 -21.12
C GLN A 208 -5.50 10.94 -20.90
N SER A 209 -4.39 11.45 -20.39
CA SER A 209 -3.17 10.62 -20.13
C SER A 209 -3.45 9.52 -19.10
N MET A 210 -4.27 9.81 -18.09
CA MET A 210 -4.68 8.82 -17.10
C MET A 210 -5.56 7.73 -17.72
N ALA A 211 -6.52 8.11 -18.55
CA ALA A 211 -7.38 7.15 -19.25
C ALA A 211 -6.56 6.24 -20.19
N ASP A 212 -5.65 6.82 -20.98
CA ASP A 212 -4.77 6.08 -21.88
C ASP A 212 -3.87 5.09 -21.11
N MET A 213 -3.34 5.50 -19.96
CA MET A 213 -2.53 4.65 -19.09
C MET A 213 -3.37 3.52 -18.49
N ALA A 214 -4.55 3.83 -17.96
CA ALA A 214 -5.46 2.85 -17.37
C ALA A 214 -5.86 1.78 -18.39
N GLU A 215 -6.20 2.18 -19.61
CA GLU A 215 -6.52 1.24 -20.70
C GLU A 215 -5.35 0.30 -21.01
N ARG A 216 -4.13 0.83 -21.09
CA ARG A 216 -2.93 0.02 -21.38
C ARG A 216 -2.61 -0.96 -20.27
N LEU A 217 -2.64 -0.53 -19.02
CA LEU A 217 -2.38 -1.41 -17.87
C LEU A 217 -3.45 -2.48 -17.72
N THR A 218 -4.73 -2.14 -17.89
CA THR A 218 -5.83 -3.10 -17.85
C THR A 218 -5.71 -4.21 -18.91
N ARG A 219 -5.11 -3.91 -20.07
CA ARG A 219 -4.86 -4.95 -21.10
C ARG A 219 -3.73 -5.93 -20.71
N LEU A 220 -2.85 -5.56 -19.80
CA LEU A 220 -1.65 -6.30 -19.44
C LEU A 220 -1.73 -6.97 -18.07
N GLY A 221 -2.72 -6.60 -17.26
CA GLY A 221 -2.87 -7.08 -15.90
C GLY A 221 -4.27 -6.82 -15.32
N PRO A 222 -4.41 -6.66 -14.02
CA PRO A 222 -5.67 -6.35 -13.37
C PRO A 222 -6.22 -4.99 -13.81
N PRO A 223 -7.56 -4.80 -13.74
CA PRO A 223 -8.20 -3.56 -14.13
C PRO A 223 -7.66 -2.38 -13.31
N MET A 224 -7.45 -1.25 -13.97
CA MET A 224 -7.09 0.00 -13.32
C MET A 224 -8.29 0.96 -13.41
N THR A 225 -8.82 1.36 -12.26
CA THR A 225 -9.98 2.24 -12.12
C THR A 225 -9.56 3.53 -11.40
N PRO A 226 -9.04 4.54 -12.12
CA PRO A 226 -8.76 5.86 -11.53
C PRO A 226 -10.07 6.52 -11.10
N ARG A 227 -10.04 7.31 -10.01
CA ARG A 227 -11.22 7.97 -9.45
C ARG A 227 -11.03 9.49 -9.36
N SER A 228 -12.12 10.24 -9.49
CA SER A 228 -12.15 11.68 -9.31
C SER A 228 -11.92 12.08 -7.85
N HIS A 229 -11.62 13.35 -7.60
CA HIS A 229 -11.53 13.91 -6.26
C HIS A 229 -12.77 13.59 -5.41
N ALA A 230 -13.96 13.77 -6.00
CA ALA A 230 -15.22 13.53 -5.31
C ALA A 230 -15.39 12.04 -4.91
N GLU A 231 -15.02 11.11 -5.80
CA GLU A 231 -15.10 9.68 -5.53
C GLU A 231 -14.08 9.24 -4.48
N VAL A 232 -12.85 9.77 -4.53
CA VAL A 232 -11.84 9.48 -3.50
C VAL A 232 -12.26 10.07 -2.15
N SER A 233 -12.84 11.26 -2.13
CA SER A 233 -13.31 11.90 -0.89
C SER A 233 -14.38 11.06 -0.17
N ARG A 234 -15.22 10.32 -0.89
CA ARG A 234 -16.24 9.44 -0.31
C ARG A 234 -15.68 8.28 0.51
N PHE A 235 -14.42 7.87 0.31
CA PHE A 235 -13.79 6.88 1.20
C PHE A 235 -13.64 7.38 2.63
N PHE A 236 -13.69 8.69 2.83
CA PHE A 236 -13.55 9.33 4.14
C PHE A 236 -14.90 9.74 4.76
N ASP A 237 -16.04 9.33 4.16
CA ASP A 237 -17.36 9.64 4.71
C ASP A 237 -17.49 9.14 6.16
N GLY A 238 -17.89 10.04 7.07
CA GLY A 238 -17.99 9.76 8.50
C GLY A 238 -16.67 9.82 9.27
N LEU A 239 -15.58 10.23 8.64
CA LEU A 239 -14.29 10.47 9.29
C LEU A 239 -13.99 11.97 9.35
N ASP A 240 -13.26 12.39 10.38
CA ASP A 240 -12.70 13.74 10.50
C ASP A 240 -11.46 13.86 9.62
N LEU A 241 -11.55 14.58 8.49
CA LEU A 241 -10.40 14.80 7.62
C LEU A 241 -9.32 15.61 8.34
N VAL A 242 -8.09 15.11 8.27
CA VAL A 242 -6.89 15.82 8.72
C VAL A 242 -6.50 16.86 7.68
N GLU A 243 -6.30 18.12 8.13
CA GLU A 243 -5.86 19.18 7.24
C GLU A 243 -4.57 18.82 6.47
N PRO A 244 -4.52 19.08 5.16
CA PRO A 244 -5.39 19.94 4.36
C PRO A 244 -6.59 19.24 3.69
N GLY A 245 -7.02 18.08 4.14
CA GLY A 245 -8.09 17.28 3.54
C GLY A 245 -7.62 16.40 2.41
N VAL A 246 -8.52 16.09 1.46
CA VAL A 246 -8.17 15.35 0.25
C VAL A 246 -7.57 16.32 -0.77
N VAL A 247 -6.30 16.11 -1.10
CA VAL A 247 -5.53 16.98 -2.00
C VAL A 247 -4.63 16.15 -2.93
N ALA A 248 -4.02 16.80 -3.92
CA ALA A 248 -3.01 16.15 -4.75
C ALA A 248 -1.80 15.72 -3.91
N LEU A 249 -1.22 14.55 -4.21
CA LEU A 249 -0.14 13.90 -3.45
C LEU A 249 1.00 14.83 -2.97
N PRO A 250 1.55 15.73 -3.81
CA PRO A 250 2.60 16.63 -3.36
C PRO A 250 2.12 17.70 -2.36
N ASN A 251 0.81 18.01 -2.35
CA ASN A 251 0.26 19.12 -1.58
C ASN A 251 -0.14 18.72 -0.15
N TRP A 252 -0.11 17.43 0.18
CA TRP A 252 -0.43 16.99 1.51
C TRP A 252 0.76 17.19 2.46
N ARG A 253 0.74 18.24 3.25
CA ARG A 253 1.76 18.63 4.24
C ARG A 253 3.21 18.48 3.72
N PRO A 254 3.59 19.16 2.64
CA PRO A 254 4.90 19.02 2.04
C PRO A 254 6.02 19.42 3.00
N ASP A 255 7.09 18.62 3.07
CA ASP A 255 8.29 18.94 3.86
C ASP A 255 9.09 20.11 3.21
N SER A 256 9.03 20.20 1.89
CA SER A 256 9.60 21.27 1.08
C SER A 256 8.82 21.36 -0.24
N ALA A 257 8.99 22.44 -0.99
CA ALA A 257 8.31 22.65 -2.28
C ALA A 257 8.88 21.76 -3.43
N ASP A 258 9.41 20.59 -3.14
CA ASP A 258 10.30 19.83 -4.02
C ASP A 258 9.62 19.11 -5.18
N VAL A 259 8.30 18.95 -5.18
CA VAL A 259 7.57 18.39 -6.33
C VAL A 259 6.55 19.40 -6.80
N PRO A 260 6.72 19.98 -8.01
CA PRO A 260 5.71 20.88 -8.57
C PRO A 260 4.36 20.15 -8.66
N ALA A 261 3.32 20.75 -8.08
CA ALA A 261 1.95 20.20 -8.07
C ALA A 261 1.41 19.92 -9.48
N GLU A 262 1.97 20.56 -10.50
CA GLU A 262 1.63 20.36 -11.92
C GLU A 262 1.91 18.94 -12.44
N TYR A 263 2.77 18.18 -11.76
CA TYR A 263 3.07 16.78 -12.11
C TYR A 263 2.26 15.77 -11.28
N ALA A 264 1.42 16.24 -10.35
CA ALA A 264 0.55 15.36 -9.61
C ALA A 264 -0.45 14.67 -10.54
N THR A 265 -0.65 13.38 -10.34
CA THR A 265 -1.66 12.58 -11.05
C THR A 265 -2.47 11.70 -10.09
N GLY A 266 -2.39 11.98 -8.77
CA GLY A 266 -3.10 11.24 -7.75
C GLY A 266 -3.60 12.12 -6.60
N TRP A 267 -4.71 11.68 -6.00
CA TRP A 267 -5.30 12.23 -4.79
C TRP A 267 -4.81 11.49 -3.55
N CYS A 268 -4.72 12.18 -2.44
CA CYS A 268 -4.45 11.54 -1.14
C CYS A 268 -5.16 12.29 0.00
N GLY A 269 -5.36 11.57 1.10
CA GLY A 269 -5.94 12.11 2.31
C GLY A 269 -5.69 11.23 3.52
N VAL A 270 -5.92 11.82 4.69
CA VAL A 270 -5.91 11.15 5.99
C VAL A 270 -7.17 11.54 6.72
N GLY A 271 -7.91 10.55 7.24
CA GLY A 271 -9.13 10.77 8.01
C GLY A 271 -9.05 10.05 9.36
N ARG A 272 -9.50 10.72 10.43
CA ARG A 272 -9.59 10.17 11.78
C ARG A 272 -10.99 9.64 12.03
N LYS A 273 -11.10 8.44 12.57
CA LYS A 273 -12.39 7.92 13.09
C LYS A 273 -12.74 8.64 14.38
N PRO A 274 -13.93 9.31 14.45
CA PRO A 274 -14.37 10.04 15.64
C PRO A 274 -14.57 9.15 16.87
#